data_ec5a7fe4d3ed7117194a90af3b9b0191
#
_entry.id   ec5a7fe4d3ed7117194a90af3b9b0191
#
_cell.length_a   1.000
_cell.length_b   1.000
_cell.length_c   1.000
_cell.angle_alpha   90.00
_cell.angle_beta   90.00
_cell.angle_gamma   90.00
#
_symmetry.space_group_name_H-M   'P 1'
#
loop_
_entity.id
_entity.type
_entity.pdbx_description
1 polymer ?
#
loop_
_entity_poly.entity_id
_entity_poly.type
_entity_poly.pdbx_seq_one_letter_code
_entity_poly.pdbx_strand_id
1 'polypeptide(L)'
;LFQYTDLQKNFNLNMIALTKNGLQPEVMSLKDILVAYIDHRKEIVRRRAEFELKKAEERAHILIGLHKALGDIDRVISTIKKSKDKEDAHKNLVSKFKFSDLQANAILEMRLQTLAALEREKIEEELKEKKKLIEELQTLLKSPAKILKVVKDELKEMKEKYGDKRKTKVVSG
;
A
#
# COMPACT_ATOMS: atom_id res chain seq x y z
N LEU A 1 -43.27 -25.50 32.62
CA LEU A 1 -42.50 -24.27 32.54
C LEU A 1 -42.02 -24.01 31.13
N PHE A 2 -41.21 -24.88 30.49
CA PHE A 2 -40.67 -24.70 29.14
C PHE A 2 -41.73 -24.49 28.06
N GLN A 3 -42.90 -25.05 28.20
CA GLN A 3 -43.99 -24.95 27.23
C GLN A 3 -44.75 -23.59 27.29
N TYR A 4 -44.79 -22.94 28.44
CA TYR A 4 -45.61 -21.74 28.66
C TYR A 4 -44.78 -20.50 29.06
N THR A 5 -43.45 -20.60 28.96
CA THR A 5 -42.55 -19.48 29.29
C THR A 5 -41.42 -19.43 28.25
N ASP A 6 -40.76 -18.27 28.14
CA ASP A 6 -39.61 -18.06 27.26
C ASP A 6 -38.28 -18.63 27.82
N LEU A 7 -38.34 -19.59 28.76
CA LEU A 7 -37.17 -20.26 29.34
C LEU A 7 -36.37 -21.08 28.32
N GLN A 8 -37.04 -21.58 27.29
CA GLN A 8 -36.45 -22.21 26.15
C GLN A 8 -37.07 -21.67 24.89
N LYS A 9 -36.24 -21.11 23.99
CA LYS A 9 -36.70 -20.48 22.76
C LYS A 9 -35.82 -20.90 21.58
N ASN A 10 -36.46 -21.26 20.48
CA ASN A 10 -35.76 -21.53 19.22
C ASN A 10 -35.52 -20.19 18.51
N PHE A 11 -34.29 -19.99 18.05
CA PHE A 11 -33.94 -18.85 17.24
C PHE A 11 -33.53 -19.31 15.84
N ASN A 12 -34.35 -19.00 14.85
CA ASN A 12 -34.08 -19.34 13.45
C ASN A 12 -33.18 -18.30 12.82
N LEU A 13 -32.01 -18.74 12.33
CA LEU A 13 -31.07 -17.90 11.59
C LEU A 13 -31.30 -18.07 10.09
N ASN A 14 -31.67 -16.97 9.44
CA ASN A 14 -31.77 -16.91 7.98
C ASN A 14 -30.93 -15.71 7.52
N MET A 15 -29.66 -15.98 7.22
CA MET A 15 -28.72 -14.95 6.83
C MET A 15 -28.65 -14.85 5.32
N ILE A 16 -29.20 -13.78 4.75
CA ILE A 16 -29.10 -13.46 3.33
C ILE A 16 -28.03 -12.39 3.15
N ALA A 17 -27.09 -12.63 2.25
CA ALA A 17 -26.05 -11.69 1.90
C ALA A 17 -25.93 -11.55 0.38
N LEU A 18 -25.42 -10.43 -0.07
CA LEU A 18 -25.08 -10.21 -1.47
C LEU A 18 -23.69 -10.77 -1.76
N THR A 19 -23.64 -11.74 -2.66
CA THR A 19 -22.40 -12.37 -3.15
C THR A 19 -22.01 -11.81 -4.52
N LYS A 20 -20.89 -12.26 -5.07
CA LYS A 20 -20.41 -11.84 -6.41
C LYS A 20 -20.40 -10.31 -6.60
N ASN A 21 -19.72 -9.60 -5.69
CA ASN A 21 -19.62 -8.14 -5.71
C ASN A 21 -20.97 -7.40 -5.60
N GLY A 22 -21.90 -7.97 -4.86
CA GLY A 22 -23.19 -7.35 -4.61
C GLY A 22 -24.25 -7.64 -5.68
N LEU A 23 -24.01 -8.58 -6.59
CA LEU A 23 -24.90 -8.85 -7.72
C LEU A 23 -25.93 -9.95 -7.45
N GLN A 24 -25.68 -10.86 -6.50
CA GLN A 24 -26.52 -12.01 -6.27
C GLN A 24 -26.86 -12.18 -4.78
N PRO A 25 -28.16 -12.16 -4.38
CA PRO A 25 -28.56 -12.53 -3.04
C PRO A 25 -28.51 -14.04 -2.86
N GLU A 26 -27.86 -14.51 -1.80
CA GLU A 26 -27.75 -15.92 -1.45
C GLU A 26 -27.96 -16.10 0.06
N VAL A 27 -28.60 -17.21 0.44
CA VAL A 27 -28.67 -17.64 1.84
C VAL A 27 -27.33 -18.30 2.19
N MET A 28 -26.64 -17.76 3.15
CA MET A 28 -25.29 -18.18 3.51
C MET A 28 -25.24 -18.78 4.93
N SER A 29 -24.46 -19.83 5.08
CA SER A 29 -24.08 -20.29 6.41
C SER A 29 -23.06 -19.34 7.05
N LEU A 30 -22.91 -19.39 8.37
CA LEU A 30 -21.88 -18.63 9.07
C LEU A 30 -20.48 -18.91 8.51
N LYS A 31 -20.19 -20.14 8.14
CA LYS A 31 -18.91 -20.54 7.53
C LYS A 31 -18.70 -19.83 6.19
N ASP A 32 -19.72 -19.78 5.34
CA ASP A 32 -19.64 -19.15 4.01
C ASP A 32 -19.41 -17.64 4.13
N ILE A 33 -20.06 -16.99 5.07
CA ILE A 33 -19.87 -15.57 5.39
C ILE A 33 -18.41 -15.32 5.82
N LEU A 34 -17.86 -16.15 6.71
CA LEU A 34 -16.48 -16.01 7.17
C LEU A 34 -15.47 -16.24 6.02
N VAL A 35 -15.72 -17.21 5.16
CA VAL A 35 -14.88 -17.47 3.98
C VAL A 35 -14.92 -16.27 3.03
N ALA A 36 -16.11 -15.78 2.70
CA ALA A 36 -16.29 -14.62 1.84
C ALA A 36 -15.61 -13.36 2.42
N TYR A 37 -15.69 -13.16 3.73
CA TYR A 37 -15.00 -12.07 4.41
C TYR A 37 -13.47 -12.20 4.29
N ILE A 38 -12.91 -13.38 4.52
CA ILE A 38 -11.46 -13.62 4.40
C ILE A 38 -10.99 -13.36 2.96
N ASP A 39 -11.74 -13.81 1.97
CA ASP A 39 -11.39 -13.60 0.57
C ASP A 39 -11.45 -12.12 0.19
N HIS A 40 -12.46 -11.41 0.66
CA HIS A 40 -12.53 -9.95 0.52
C HIS A 40 -11.31 -9.26 1.19
N ARG A 41 -10.93 -9.68 2.40
CA ARG A 41 -9.75 -9.12 3.08
C ARG A 41 -8.46 -9.36 2.31
N LYS A 42 -8.27 -10.54 1.73
CA LYS A 42 -7.11 -10.83 0.86
C LYS A 42 -7.04 -9.86 -0.33
N GLU A 43 -8.19 -9.61 -0.97
CA GLU A 43 -8.27 -8.68 -2.09
C GLU A 43 -7.93 -7.24 -1.65
N ILE A 44 -8.45 -6.79 -0.52
CA ILE A 44 -8.14 -5.45 0.03
C ILE A 44 -6.65 -5.32 0.33
N VAL A 45 -6.03 -6.32 0.98
CA VAL A 45 -4.58 -6.30 1.25
C VAL A 45 -3.77 -6.26 -0.04
N ARG A 46 -4.18 -7.03 -1.06
CA ARG A 46 -3.53 -7.01 -2.38
C ARG A 46 -3.59 -5.63 -3.02
N ARG A 47 -4.79 -5.04 -3.14
CA ARG A 47 -4.97 -3.71 -3.75
C ARG A 47 -4.21 -2.61 -3.01
N ARG A 48 -4.19 -2.68 -1.68
CA ARG A 48 -3.41 -1.76 -0.85
C ARG A 48 -1.93 -1.88 -1.18
N ALA A 49 -1.39 -3.10 -1.20
CA ALA A 49 0.01 -3.35 -1.51
C ALA A 49 0.39 -2.93 -2.94
N GLU A 50 -0.47 -3.16 -3.93
CA GLU A 50 -0.27 -2.69 -5.31
C GLU A 50 -0.22 -1.17 -5.41
N PHE A 51 -1.11 -0.48 -4.70
CA PHE A 51 -1.15 0.98 -4.65
C PHE A 51 0.10 1.57 -3.96
N GLU A 52 0.50 0.98 -2.82
CA GLU A 52 1.71 1.40 -2.10
C GLU A 52 2.97 1.13 -2.91
N LEU A 53 3.03 -0.02 -3.61
CA LEU A 53 4.13 -0.35 -4.53
C LEU A 53 4.26 0.70 -5.62
N LYS A 54 3.17 1.01 -6.32
CA LYS A 54 3.17 2.03 -7.38
C LYS A 54 3.67 3.39 -6.86
N LYS A 55 3.16 3.84 -5.71
CA LYS A 55 3.63 5.10 -5.09
C LYS A 55 5.11 5.06 -4.70
N ALA A 56 5.57 3.94 -4.16
CA ALA A 56 6.97 3.79 -3.79
C ALA A 56 7.89 3.78 -5.02
N GLU A 57 7.48 3.12 -6.11
CA GLU A 57 8.22 3.09 -7.38
C GLU A 57 8.28 4.48 -8.04
N GLU A 58 7.17 5.21 -8.08
CA GLU A 58 7.10 6.60 -8.59
C GLU A 58 8.04 7.52 -7.79
N ARG A 59 8.03 7.41 -6.46
CA ARG A 59 8.91 8.22 -5.60
C ARG A 59 10.37 7.82 -5.76
N ALA A 60 10.68 6.52 -5.78
CA ALA A 60 12.04 6.02 -5.99
C ALA A 60 12.60 6.45 -7.35
N HIS A 61 11.78 6.47 -8.40
CA HIS A 61 12.17 6.94 -9.71
C HIS A 61 12.65 8.40 -9.69
N ILE A 62 11.92 9.27 -8.99
CA ILE A 62 12.31 10.68 -8.81
C ILE A 62 13.61 10.77 -7.99
N LEU A 63 13.70 10.05 -6.88
CA LEU A 63 14.88 10.07 -6.01
C LEU A 63 16.15 9.58 -6.72
N ILE A 64 16.04 8.57 -7.60
CA ILE A 64 17.15 8.11 -8.44
C ILE A 64 17.64 9.25 -9.35
N GLY A 65 16.71 10.00 -9.95
CA GLY A 65 17.06 11.15 -10.78
C GLY A 65 17.76 12.26 -9.99
N LEU A 66 17.24 12.60 -8.81
CA LEU A 66 17.83 13.60 -7.93
C LEU A 66 19.22 13.17 -7.43
N HIS A 67 19.38 11.92 -6.98
CA HIS A 67 20.66 11.38 -6.56
C HIS A 67 21.70 11.42 -7.69
N LYS A 68 21.31 11.02 -8.92
CA LYS A 68 22.17 11.10 -10.09
C LYS A 68 22.54 12.56 -10.43
N ALA A 69 21.59 13.50 -10.35
CA ALA A 69 21.84 14.91 -10.59
C ALA A 69 22.80 15.53 -9.56
N LEU A 70 22.65 15.14 -8.29
CA LEU A 70 23.53 15.58 -7.21
C LEU A 70 24.97 15.04 -7.32
N GLY A 71 25.13 13.87 -7.94
CA GLY A 71 26.45 13.28 -8.22
C GLY A 71 27.26 14.06 -9.29
N ASP A 72 26.58 14.80 -10.18
CA ASP A 72 27.22 15.60 -11.26
C ASP A 72 26.59 17.01 -11.32
N ILE A 73 26.43 17.60 -10.14
CA ILE A 73 25.66 18.83 -9.95
C ILE A 73 26.21 20.02 -10.75
N ASP A 74 27.52 20.17 -10.86
CA ASP A 74 28.15 21.27 -11.55
C ASP A 74 27.81 21.26 -13.06
N ARG A 75 27.80 20.06 -13.66
CA ARG A 75 27.40 19.90 -15.07
C ARG A 75 25.93 20.13 -15.28
N VAL A 76 25.08 19.66 -14.33
CA VAL A 76 23.64 19.90 -14.36
C VAL A 76 23.34 21.40 -14.28
N ILE A 77 23.93 22.13 -13.32
CA ILE A 77 23.77 23.58 -13.15
C ILE A 77 24.29 24.32 -14.37
N SER A 78 25.47 23.97 -14.89
CA SER A 78 26.03 24.58 -16.10
C SER A 78 25.11 24.40 -17.30
N THR A 79 24.48 23.24 -17.46
CA THR A 79 23.53 22.96 -18.53
C THR A 79 22.27 23.80 -18.40
N ILE A 80 21.72 23.92 -17.19
CA ILE A 80 20.54 24.75 -16.93
C ILE A 80 20.85 26.23 -17.22
N LYS A 81 22.00 26.73 -16.74
CA LYS A 81 22.40 28.14 -16.96
C LYS A 81 22.63 28.49 -18.45
N LYS A 82 23.03 27.54 -19.27
CA LYS A 82 23.24 27.73 -20.71
C LYS A 82 21.97 27.61 -21.54
N SER A 83 20.89 27.14 -20.97
CA SER A 83 19.59 27.00 -21.63
C SER A 83 18.87 28.34 -21.69
N LYS A 84 18.08 28.52 -22.73
CA LYS A 84 17.37 29.82 -23.00
C LYS A 84 16.17 29.99 -22.08
N ASP A 85 15.46 28.92 -21.77
CA ASP A 85 14.25 28.91 -20.96
C ASP A 85 14.10 27.54 -20.22
N LYS A 86 13.02 27.39 -19.45
CA LYS A 86 12.73 26.17 -18.70
C LYS A 86 12.52 24.95 -19.62
N GLU A 87 11.90 25.14 -20.77
CA GLU A 87 11.63 24.06 -21.73
C GLU A 87 12.92 23.57 -22.40
N ASP A 88 13.80 24.49 -22.79
CA ASP A 88 15.12 24.18 -23.33
C ASP A 88 15.99 23.47 -22.27
N ALA A 89 15.95 23.94 -21.02
CA ALA A 89 16.63 23.28 -19.91
C ALA A 89 16.13 21.84 -19.69
N HIS A 90 14.82 21.63 -19.73
CA HIS A 90 14.22 20.31 -19.64
C HIS A 90 14.71 19.38 -20.75
N LYS A 91 14.62 19.81 -22.02
CA LYS A 91 15.11 19.05 -23.18
C LYS A 91 16.60 18.71 -23.09
N ASN A 92 17.41 19.67 -22.63
CA ASN A 92 18.84 19.46 -22.44
C ASN A 92 19.16 18.45 -21.32
N LEU A 93 18.39 18.44 -20.23
CA LEU A 93 18.55 17.46 -19.15
C LEU A 93 18.18 16.05 -19.62
N VAL A 94 17.08 15.91 -20.33
CA VAL A 94 16.65 14.62 -20.90
C VAL A 94 17.66 14.09 -21.89
N SER A 95 18.11 14.91 -22.86
CA SER A 95 19.00 14.46 -23.94
C SER A 95 20.42 14.17 -23.46
N LYS A 96 21.02 15.04 -22.65
CA LYS A 96 22.44 14.95 -22.24
C LYS A 96 22.67 13.99 -21.07
N PHE A 97 21.74 13.94 -20.12
CA PHE A 97 21.89 13.12 -18.90
C PHE A 97 21.00 11.88 -18.88
N LYS A 98 20.16 11.71 -19.92
CA LYS A 98 19.18 10.61 -20.03
C LYS A 98 18.25 10.52 -18.79
N PHE A 99 17.80 11.67 -18.32
CA PHE A 99 16.74 11.72 -17.32
C PHE A 99 15.37 11.49 -18.00
N SER A 100 14.43 10.94 -17.26
CA SER A 100 13.03 10.96 -17.71
C SER A 100 12.42 12.35 -17.54
N ASP A 101 11.29 12.59 -18.19
CA ASP A 101 10.56 13.88 -18.09
C ASP A 101 10.21 14.21 -16.64
N LEU A 102 9.78 13.21 -15.85
CA LEU A 102 9.47 13.36 -14.42
C LEU A 102 10.72 13.72 -13.60
N GLN A 103 11.85 13.09 -13.90
CA GLN A 103 13.12 13.39 -13.22
C GLN A 103 13.64 14.79 -13.59
N ALA A 104 13.57 15.16 -14.86
CA ALA A 104 13.99 16.49 -15.33
C ALA A 104 13.16 17.61 -14.68
N ASN A 105 11.83 17.43 -14.59
CA ASN A 105 10.97 18.38 -13.89
C ASN A 105 11.32 18.48 -12.41
N ALA A 106 11.51 17.36 -11.72
CA ALA A 106 11.88 17.36 -10.31
C ALA A 106 13.25 18.06 -10.06
N ILE A 107 14.21 17.91 -10.98
CA ILE A 107 15.51 18.58 -10.92
C ILE A 107 15.35 20.09 -11.11
N LEU A 108 14.52 20.54 -12.06
CA LEU A 108 14.28 21.95 -12.32
C LEU A 108 13.49 22.64 -11.18
N GLU A 109 12.71 21.91 -10.43
CA GLU A 109 11.95 22.40 -9.26
C GLU A 109 12.72 22.28 -7.93
N MET A 110 13.94 21.71 -7.97
CA MET A 110 14.76 21.52 -6.79
C MET A 110 15.19 22.87 -6.20
N ARG A 111 15.03 23.00 -4.88
CA ARG A 111 15.49 24.20 -4.16
C ARG A 111 17.00 24.18 -3.98
N LEU A 112 17.65 25.36 -3.97
CA LEU A 112 19.09 25.49 -3.75
C LEU A 112 19.56 24.87 -2.43
N GLN A 113 18.75 24.92 -1.37
CA GLN A 113 19.06 24.29 -0.09
C GLN A 113 19.24 22.78 -0.17
N THR A 114 18.61 22.11 -1.16
CA THR A 114 18.73 20.67 -1.38
C THR A 114 20.16 20.26 -1.83
N LEU A 115 20.99 21.23 -2.22
CA LEU A 115 22.40 21.01 -2.57
C LEU A 115 23.30 20.83 -1.33
N ALA A 116 22.82 21.15 -0.14
CA ALA A 116 23.56 20.96 1.11
C ALA A 116 23.82 19.48 1.40
N ALA A 117 24.95 19.17 2.02
CA ALA A 117 25.36 17.80 2.29
C ALA A 117 24.32 17.00 3.08
N LEU A 118 23.72 17.59 4.10
CA LEU A 118 22.67 16.97 4.92
C LEU A 118 21.41 16.59 4.11
N GLU A 119 21.05 17.39 3.12
CA GLU A 119 19.89 17.08 2.28
C GLU A 119 20.22 15.98 1.26
N ARG A 120 21.47 15.85 0.83
CA ARG A 120 21.93 14.72 0.00
C ARG A 120 21.83 13.40 0.75
N GLU A 121 22.28 13.35 2.00
CA GLU A 121 22.17 12.18 2.87
C GLU A 121 20.70 11.77 3.05
N LYS A 122 19.79 12.71 3.27
CA LYS A 122 18.34 12.42 3.37
C LYS A 122 17.78 11.78 2.08
N ILE A 123 18.20 12.27 0.93
CA ILE A 123 17.77 11.70 -0.37
C ILE A 123 18.28 10.26 -0.51
N GLU A 124 19.51 9.98 -0.10
CA GLU A 124 20.09 8.63 -0.15
C GLU A 124 19.37 7.67 0.83
N GLU A 125 19.12 8.13 2.04
CA GLU A 125 18.37 7.36 3.05
C GLU A 125 16.93 7.07 2.57
N GLU A 126 16.22 8.09 2.11
CA GLU A 126 14.86 7.91 1.56
C GLU A 126 14.87 6.94 0.37
N LEU A 127 15.85 7.03 -0.52
CA LEU A 127 15.97 6.11 -1.66
C LEU A 127 16.21 4.67 -1.19
N LYS A 128 17.04 4.47 -0.18
CA LYS A 128 17.30 3.14 0.41
C LYS A 128 16.04 2.56 1.04
N GLU A 129 15.30 3.38 1.80
CA GLU A 129 14.03 2.99 2.41
C GLU A 129 12.98 2.61 1.34
N LYS A 130 12.84 3.43 0.29
CA LYS A 130 11.89 3.13 -0.80
C LYS A 130 12.26 1.86 -1.56
N LYS A 131 13.53 1.62 -1.83
CA LYS A 131 13.98 0.36 -2.47
C LYS A 131 13.64 -0.85 -1.61
N LYS A 132 13.88 -0.78 -0.29
CA LYS A 132 13.52 -1.86 0.64
C LYS A 132 12.02 -2.11 0.66
N LEU A 133 11.23 -1.05 0.76
CA LEU A 133 9.75 -1.15 0.73
C LEU A 133 9.25 -1.78 -0.57
N ILE A 134 9.80 -1.40 -1.72
CA ILE A 134 9.46 -1.98 -3.03
C ILE A 134 9.72 -3.48 -3.03
N GLU A 135 10.88 -3.92 -2.54
CA GLU A 135 11.25 -5.34 -2.47
C GLU A 135 10.30 -6.12 -1.55
N GLU A 136 9.96 -5.57 -0.38
CA GLU A 136 9.01 -6.15 0.57
C GLU A 136 7.62 -6.30 -0.06
N LEU A 137 7.10 -5.25 -0.69
CA LEU A 137 5.78 -5.26 -1.34
C LEU A 137 5.74 -6.20 -2.56
N GLN A 138 6.77 -6.22 -3.38
CA GLN A 138 6.87 -7.18 -4.49
C GLN A 138 6.90 -8.62 -3.99
N THR A 139 7.60 -8.87 -2.90
CA THR A 139 7.68 -10.21 -2.28
C THR A 139 6.34 -10.61 -1.66
N LEU A 140 5.61 -9.66 -1.07
CA LEU A 140 4.26 -9.86 -0.55
C LEU A 140 3.28 -10.24 -1.68
N LEU A 141 3.28 -9.47 -2.77
CA LEU A 141 2.35 -9.66 -3.90
C LEU A 141 2.58 -10.98 -4.65
N LYS A 142 3.83 -11.48 -4.68
CA LYS A 142 4.16 -12.77 -5.31
C LYS A 142 3.66 -14.00 -4.54
N SER A 143 3.28 -13.85 -3.27
CA SER A 143 2.93 -15.00 -2.41
C SER A 143 1.56 -14.85 -1.75
N PRO A 144 0.55 -15.62 -2.20
CA PRO A 144 -0.77 -15.65 -1.54
C PRO A 144 -0.69 -16.01 -0.04
N ALA A 145 0.29 -16.83 0.34
CA ALA A 145 0.51 -17.18 1.74
C ALA A 145 0.96 -15.98 2.58
N LYS A 146 1.77 -15.08 2.03
CA LYS A 146 2.19 -13.85 2.71
C LYS A 146 1.01 -12.88 2.87
N ILE A 147 0.16 -12.74 1.85
CA ILE A 147 -1.07 -11.94 1.94
C ILE A 147 -1.97 -12.48 3.05
N LEU A 148 -2.18 -13.80 3.11
CA LEU A 148 -2.97 -14.43 4.16
C LEU A 148 -2.35 -14.22 5.55
N LYS A 149 -1.03 -14.23 5.66
CA LYS A 149 -0.34 -13.92 6.92
C LYS A 149 -0.64 -12.49 7.39
N VAL A 150 -0.58 -11.51 6.49
CA VAL A 150 -0.95 -10.10 6.82
C VAL A 150 -2.39 -10.02 7.31
N VAL A 151 -3.35 -10.66 6.62
CA VAL A 151 -4.75 -10.72 7.06
C VAL A 151 -4.87 -11.34 8.46
N LYS A 152 -4.14 -12.44 8.72
CA LYS A 152 -4.14 -13.09 10.03
C LYS A 152 -3.59 -12.19 11.14
N ASP A 153 -2.51 -11.47 10.85
CA ASP A 153 -1.87 -10.59 11.83
C ASP A 153 -2.76 -9.37 12.15
N GLU A 154 -3.40 -8.76 11.14
CA GLU A 154 -4.40 -7.70 11.33
C GLU A 154 -5.62 -8.18 12.16
N LEU A 155 -6.11 -9.40 11.91
CA LEU A 155 -7.22 -9.96 12.67
C LEU A 155 -6.83 -10.29 14.12
N LYS A 156 -5.58 -10.69 14.37
CA LYS A 156 -5.07 -10.88 15.73
C LYS A 156 -5.03 -9.57 16.50
N GLU A 157 -4.51 -8.50 15.89
CA GLU A 157 -4.49 -7.16 16.49
C GLU A 157 -5.91 -6.71 16.86
N MET A 158 -6.87 -6.90 15.95
CA MET A 158 -8.27 -6.60 16.23
C MET A 158 -8.84 -7.43 17.39
N LYS A 159 -8.49 -8.73 17.46
CA LYS A 159 -8.89 -9.59 18.56
C LYS A 159 -8.31 -9.13 19.91
N GLU A 160 -7.03 -8.74 19.94
CA GLU A 160 -6.37 -8.25 21.15
C GLU A 160 -6.97 -6.93 21.64
N LYS A 161 -7.31 -6.03 20.70
CA LYS A 161 -7.81 -4.70 21.01
C LYS A 161 -9.29 -4.69 21.39
N TYR A 162 -10.12 -5.54 20.79
CA TYR A 162 -11.58 -5.51 20.92
C TYR A 162 -12.20 -6.83 21.39
N GLY A 163 -11.41 -7.87 21.61
CA GLY A 163 -11.90 -9.18 22.03
C GLY A 163 -12.38 -9.17 23.47
N ASP A 164 -13.56 -9.72 23.71
CA ASP A 164 -14.11 -9.94 25.02
C ASP A 164 -14.39 -11.43 25.28
N LYS A 165 -14.66 -11.77 26.53
CA LYS A 165 -14.98 -13.14 26.90
C LYS A 165 -16.43 -13.47 26.52
N ARG A 166 -16.66 -14.67 25.98
CA ARG A 166 -18.02 -15.15 25.68
C ARG A 166 -18.87 -15.16 26.94
N LYS A 167 -20.04 -14.52 26.88
CA LYS A 167 -21.00 -14.41 28.01
C LYS A 167 -21.89 -15.64 28.16
N THR A 168 -22.14 -16.38 27.05
CA THR A 168 -23.02 -17.56 27.03
C THR A 168 -22.23 -18.86 27.04
N LYS A 169 -22.73 -19.89 27.71
CA LYS A 169 -22.20 -21.25 27.61
C LYS A 169 -22.80 -21.95 26.40
N VAL A 170 -21.96 -22.70 25.66
CA VAL A 170 -22.42 -23.66 24.67
C VAL A 170 -22.42 -25.03 25.35
N VAL A 171 -23.55 -25.70 25.37
CA VAL A 171 -23.71 -27.06 25.88
C VAL A 171 -24.08 -27.95 24.70
N SER A 172 -23.52 -29.16 24.67
CA SER A 172 -24.01 -30.21 23.76
C SER A 172 -25.30 -30.75 24.31
N GLY A 173 -26.34 -30.79 23.50
CA GLY A 173 -27.60 -31.45 23.85
C GLY A 173 -27.47 -32.97 23.94
#